data_e5ee4404f09456e7ad6b83edd03cc049
#
_entry.id   e5ee4404f09456e7ad6b83edd03cc049
#
_cell.length_a   1.000
_cell.length_b   1.000
_cell.length_c   1.000
_cell.angle_alpha   90.00
_cell.angle_beta   90.00
_cell.angle_gamma   90.00
#
_symmetry.space_group_name_H-M   'P 1'
#
loop_
_entity.id
_entity.type
_entity.pdbx_description
1 polymer ?
#
loop_
_entity_poly.entity_id
_entity_poly.type
_entity_poly.pdbx_seq_one_letter_code
_entity_poly.pdbx_strand_id
1 'polypeptide(L)'
;MTVRPQRVIVIDEDLDPDFARQLMLRGRTATCVRDEKLRGQSDKRVLEALVAKYSNFILVTANRDMPREWPDEMKRLKPTIAVITSGQEQGMRQQQFRCDLIHRWAHSFKAQTAGSLRVYNARGGAPWTWLSRGKVPKSFGYRVPGMR
;
A
#
# COMPACT_ATOMS: atom_id res chain seq x y z
N MET A 1 -30.30 1.75 -1.01
CA MET A 1 -29.07 2.09 -1.74
C MET A 1 -27.87 1.67 -0.90
N THR A 2 -27.09 0.76 -1.43
CA THR A 2 -25.90 0.30 -0.71
C THR A 2 -24.75 1.30 -0.94
N VAL A 3 -24.27 1.86 0.14
CA VAL A 3 -23.08 2.70 0.09
C VAL A 3 -21.86 1.79 0.21
N ARG A 4 -20.92 1.90 -0.73
CA ARG A 4 -19.67 1.14 -0.63
C ARG A 4 -18.92 1.60 0.61
N PRO A 5 -18.34 0.67 1.40
CA PRO A 5 -17.48 1.08 2.51
C PRO A 5 -16.35 1.96 1.99
N GLN A 6 -16.07 3.03 2.71
CA GLN A 6 -14.97 3.91 2.36
C GLN A 6 -13.65 3.14 2.50
N ARG A 7 -12.76 3.32 1.52
CA ARG A 7 -11.45 2.67 1.59
C ARG A 7 -10.62 3.26 2.70
N VAL A 8 -10.08 2.39 3.54
CA VAL A 8 -9.19 2.79 4.63
C VAL A 8 -7.75 2.75 4.13
N ILE A 9 -7.02 3.83 4.33
CA ILE A 9 -5.59 3.89 4.01
C ILE A 9 -4.84 3.38 5.24
N VAL A 10 -4.11 2.28 5.11
CA VAL A 10 -3.35 1.66 6.19
C VAL A 10 -1.88 1.90 5.94
N ILE A 11 -1.21 2.58 6.85
CA ILE A 11 0.23 2.88 6.75
C ILE A 11 1.01 1.74 7.39
N ASP A 12 1.89 1.10 6.61
CA ASP A 12 2.72 -0.02 7.09
C ASP A 12 3.75 0.46 8.10
N GLU A 13 4.27 -0.48 8.92
CA GLU A 13 5.21 -0.13 9.98
C GLU A 13 6.60 0.30 9.49
N ASP A 14 6.93 0.05 8.23
CA ASP A 14 8.15 0.56 7.61
C ASP A 14 8.06 2.06 7.28
N LEU A 15 6.90 2.66 7.51
CA LEU A 15 6.66 4.10 7.33
C LEU A 15 6.31 4.73 8.67
N ASP A 16 6.48 6.05 8.75
CA ASP A 16 6.16 6.77 9.96
C ASP A 16 4.65 6.69 10.27
N PRO A 17 4.26 6.20 11.44
CA PRO A 17 2.84 6.11 11.80
C PRO A 17 2.15 7.48 11.85
N ASP A 18 2.88 8.57 12.00
CA ASP A 18 2.32 9.91 11.97
C ASP A 18 1.72 10.27 10.60
N PHE A 19 2.11 9.58 9.54
CA PHE A 19 1.51 9.78 8.22
C PHE A 19 0.01 9.52 8.25
N ALA A 20 -0.43 8.49 8.99
CA ALA A 20 -1.85 8.19 9.14
C ALA A 20 -2.58 9.35 9.84
N ARG A 21 -1.99 9.88 10.92
CA ARG A 21 -2.57 11.02 11.62
C ARG A 21 -2.70 12.25 10.72
N GLN A 22 -1.66 12.52 9.93
CA GLN A 22 -1.70 13.66 9.01
C GLN A 22 -2.76 13.49 7.92
N LEU A 23 -2.97 12.27 7.42
CA LEU A 23 -4.04 11.99 6.47
C LEU A 23 -5.41 12.23 7.10
N MET A 24 -5.60 11.78 8.34
CA MET A 24 -6.86 12.00 9.07
C MET A 24 -7.13 13.49 9.28
N LEU A 25 -6.12 14.28 9.60
CA LEU A 25 -6.26 15.73 9.75
C LEU A 25 -6.70 16.43 8.45
N ARG A 26 -6.46 15.80 7.31
CA ARG A 26 -6.88 16.28 5.99
C ARG A 26 -8.18 15.64 5.51
N GLY A 27 -8.93 15.01 6.41
CA GLY A 27 -10.24 14.43 6.10
C GLY A 27 -10.18 13.05 5.45
N ARG A 28 -9.03 12.37 5.46
CA ARG A 28 -8.91 11.03 4.92
C ARG A 28 -9.17 9.99 6.00
N THR A 29 -9.72 8.83 5.61
CA THR A 29 -9.88 7.70 6.51
C THR A 29 -8.58 6.91 6.48
N ALA A 30 -7.84 6.93 7.58
CA ALA A 30 -6.51 6.32 7.63
C ALA A 30 -6.23 5.73 9.01
N THR A 31 -5.38 4.72 9.03
CA THR A 31 -4.85 4.11 10.25
C THR A 31 -3.43 3.62 9.96
N CYS A 32 -2.76 3.03 10.93
CA CYS A 32 -1.44 2.45 10.73
C CYS A 32 -1.35 1.09 11.41
N VAL A 33 -0.40 0.29 10.97
CA VAL A 33 -0.17 -1.07 11.50
C VAL A 33 0.03 -1.04 13.01
N ARG A 34 0.74 -0.04 13.53
CA ARG A 34 0.93 0.12 14.97
C ARG A 34 -0.41 0.28 15.71
N ASP A 35 -1.27 1.17 15.22
CA ASP A 35 -2.57 1.44 15.88
C ASP A 35 -3.53 0.27 15.72
N GLU A 36 -3.32 -0.58 14.73
CA GLU A 36 -4.07 -1.82 14.55
C GLU A 36 -3.52 -2.96 15.42
N LYS A 37 -2.51 -2.68 16.25
CA LYS A 37 -1.86 -3.64 17.16
C LYS A 37 -1.19 -4.79 16.41
N LEU A 38 -0.66 -4.51 15.23
CA LEU A 38 -0.01 -5.49 14.37
C LEU A 38 1.51 -5.26 14.28
N ARG A 39 2.03 -4.33 15.08
CA ARG A 39 3.47 -4.03 15.09
C ARG A 39 4.29 -5.29 15.38
N GLY A 40 5.36 -5.48 14.61
CA GLY A 40 6.24 -6.62 14.77
C GLY A 40 5.72 -7.93 14.19
N GLN A 41 4.51 -7.93 13.64
CA GLN A 41 3.97 -9.10 12.95
C GLN A 41 4.54 -9.21 11.53
N SER A 42 4.59 -10.43 11.00
CA SER A 42 4.99 -10.63 9.61
C SER A 42 3.98 -9.99 8.66
N ASP A 43 4.40 -9.69 7.43
CA ASP A 43 3.52 -9.15 6.40
C ASP A 43 2.31 -10.07 6.17
N LYS A 44 2.52 -11.38 6.23
CA LYS A 44 1.45 -12.37 6.12
C LYS A 44 0.37 -12.14 7.17
N ARG A 45 0.76 -11.99 8.44
CA ARG A 45 -0.17 -11.77 9.55
C ARG A 45 -0.87 -10.43 9.42
N VAL A 46 -0.13 -9.40 9.03
CA VAL A 46 -0.70 -8.07 8.80
C VAL A 46 -1.78 -8.12 7.72
N LEU A 47 -1.47 -8.74 6.58
CA LEU A 47 -2.43 -8.85 5.47
C LEU A 47 -3.66 -9.65 5.87
N GLU A 48 -3.47 -10.78 6.55
CA GLU A 48 -4.59 -11.62 7.01
C GLU A 48 -5.49 -10.85 7.98
N ALA A 49 -4.90 -10.11 8.91
CA ALA A 49 -5.67 -9.33 9.88
C ALA A 49 -6.44 -8.18 9.23
N LEU A 50 -5.82 -7.50 8.27
CA LEU A 50 -6.47 -6.39 7.58
C LEU A 50 -7.63 -6.87 6.70
N VAL A 51 -7.45 -7.99 6.01
CA VAL A 51 -8.51 -8.58 5.18
C VAL A 51 -9.68 -9.02 6.06
N ALA A 52 -9.41 -9.55 7.26
CA ALA A 52 -10.46 -9.96 8.18
C ALA A 52 -11.23 -8.76 8.76
N LYS A 53 -10.55 -7.62 8.96
CA LYS A 53 -11.15 -6.46 9.61
C LYS A 53 -11.82 -5.49 8.63
N TYR A 54 -11.22 -5.25 7.47
CA TYR A 54 -11.68 -4.24 6.53
C TYR A 54 -12.14 -4.88 5.22
N SER A 55 -13.33 -4.54 4.78
CA SER A 55 -13.84 -4.97 3.48
C SER A 55 -13.20 -4.18 2.33
N ASN A 56 -12.67 -2.98 2.61
CA ASN A 56 -12.03 -2.14 1.62
C ASN A 56 -10.88 -1.37 2.27
N PHE A 57 -9.66 -1.74 1.95
CA PHE A 57 -8.47 -1.04 2.45
C PHE A 57 -7.38 -1.03 1.38
N ILE A 58 -6.43 -0.12 1.54
CA ILE A 58 -5.19 -0.11 0.77
C ILE A 58 -4.01 -0.03 1.74
N LEU A 59 -3.07 -0.96 1.60
CA LEU A 59 -1.85 -0.95 2.41
C LEU A 59 -0.81 -0.09 1.69
N VAL A 60 -0.36 0.96 2.34
CA VAL A 60 0.69 1.84 1.84
C VAL A 60 1.99 1.42 2.51
N THR A 61 2.96 1.00 1.72
CA THR A 61 4.20 0.41 2.21
C THR A 61 5.39 0.89 1.38
N ALA A 62 6.58 0.82 1.95
CA ALA A 62 7.83 0.99 1.20
C ALA A 62 8.40 -0.35 0.73
N ASN A 63 7.82 -1.48 1.14
CA ASN A 63 8.30 -2.82 0.80
C ASN A 63 7.82 -3.25 -0.59
N ARG A 64 8.66 -3.03 -1.59
CA ARG A 64 8.37 -3.44 -2.97
C ARG A 64 8.51 -4.94 -3.21
N ASP A 65 9.09 -5.67 -2.27
CA ASP A 65 9.35 -7.12 -2.42
C ASP A 65 8.25 -7.99 -1.83
N MET A 66 7.23 -7.39 -1.23
CA MET A 66 6.15 -8.13 -0.56
C MET A 66 5.51 -9.21 -1.43
N PRO A 67 5.17 -8.95 -2.73
CA PRO A 67 4.60 -10.02 -3.55
C PRO A 67 5.56 -11.18 -3.80
N ARG A 68 6.87 -10.92 -3.84
CA ARG A 68 7.86 -11.97 -4.02
C ARG A 68 8.09 -12.77 -2.74
N GLU A 69 8.00 -12.09 -1.60
CA GLU A 69 8.18 -12.73 -0.29
C GLU A 69 6.97 -13.57 0.11
N TRP A 70 5.78 -13.14 -0.27
CA TRP A 70 4.51 -13.74 0.19
C TRP A 70 3.58 -14.08 -0.98
N PRO A 71 4.05 -14.87 -1.98
CA PRO A 71 3.26 -15.11 -3.20
C PRO A 71 1.92 -15.80 -2.96
N ASP A 72 1.87 -16.75 -2.03
CA ASP A 72 0.62 -17.48 -1.77
C ASP A 72 -0.43 -16.57 -1.13
N GLU A 73 -0.01 -15.71 -0.21
CA GLU A 73 -0.90 -14.75 0.45
C GLU A 73 -1.40 -13.70 -0.54
N MET A 74 -0.54 -13.25 -1.44
CA MET A 74 -0.92 -12.32 -2.51
C MET A 74 -1.99 -12.91 -3.39
N LYS A 75 -1.83 -14.18 -3.77
CA LYS A 75 -2.79 -14.89 -4.62
C LYS A 75 -4.11 -15.14 -3.90
N ARG A 76 -4.04 -15.53 -2.63
CA ARG A 76 -5.21 -15.88 -1.83
C ARG A 76 -6.01 -14.66 -1.38
N LEU A 77 -5.32 -13.64 -0.90
CA LEU A 77 -5.94 -12.47 -0.28
C LEU A 77 -6.21 -11.34 -1.26
N LYS A 78 -5.43 -11.25 -2.33
CA LYS A 78 -5.52 -10.20 -3.36
C LYS A 78 -5.64 -8.79 -2.76
N PRO A 79 -4.72 -8.41 -1.84
CA PRO A 79 -4.81 -7.10 -1.20
C PRO A 79 -4.52 -5.98 -2.19
N THR A 80 -5.07 -4.81 -1.90
CA THR A 80 -4.75 -3.59 -2.64
C THR A 80 -3.54 -2.93 -1.98
N ILE A 81 -2.47 -2.75 -2.73
CA ILE A 81 -1.19 -2.27 -2.18
C ILE A 81 -0.68 -1.07 -2.98
N ALA A 82 -0.28 -0.03 -2.27
CA ALA A 82 0.44 1.11 -2.84
C ALA A 82 1.86 1.09 -2.28
N VAL A 83 2.85 0.93 -3.16
CA VAL A 83 4.25 0.99 -2.79
C VAL A 83 4.76 2.40 -3.07
N ILE A 84 5.30 3.06 -2.05
CA ILE A 84 5.92 4.37 -2.26
C ILE A 84 7.43 4.22 -2.29
N THR A 85 8.04 4.84 -3.29
CA THR A 85 9.50 4.82 -3.42
C THR A 85 10.10 5.88 -2.52
N SER A 86 11.27 5.60 -1.96
CA SER A 86 11.94 6.56 -1.08
C SER A 86 12.83 7.56 -1.83
N GLY A 87 12.96 7.40 -3.14
CA GLY A 87 13.89 8.24 -3.89
C GLY A 87 15.34 8.02 -3.44
N GLN A 88 16.15 9.06 -3.54
CA GLN A 88 17.55 9.02 -3.09
C GLN A 88 17.77 9.73 -1.75
N GLU A 89 16.72 10.33 -1.19
CA GLU A 89 16.80 11.03 0.08
C GLU A 89 16.95 10.06 1.24
N GLN A 90 17.63 10.49 2.29
CA GLN A 90 17.84 9.70 3.51
C GLN A 90 17.51 10.53 4.75
N GLY A 91 17.26 9.85 5.85
CA GLY A 91 16.95 10.46 7.13
C GLY A 91 15.68 11.32 7.08
N MET A 92 15.75 12.53 7.59
CA MET A 92 14.58 13.42 7.65
C MET A 92 14.11 13.84 6.27
N ARG A 93 14.99 13.95 5.29
CA ARG A 93 14.60 14.26 3.92
C ARG A 93 13.80 13.10 3.30
N GLN A 94 14.16 11.87 3.61
CA GLN A 94 13.41 10.70 3.18
C GLN A 94 12.01 10.71 3.77
N GLN A 95 11.90 11.01 5.06
CA GLN A 95 10.61 11.12 5.75
C GLN A 95 9.73 12.17 5.09
N GLN A 96 10.29 13.35 4.84
CA GLN A 96 9.56 14.45 4.20
C GLN A 96 9.13 14.07 2.79
N PHE A 97 10.01 13.44 2.02
CA PHE A 97 9.72 12.98 0.67
C PHE A 97 8.57 11.98 0.67
N ARG A 98 8.60 11.00 1.58
CA ARG A 98 7.53 9.99 1.71
C ARG A 98 6.22 10.62 2.12
N CYS A 99 6.26 11.55 3.04
CA CYS A 99 5.08 12.28 3.48
C CYS A 99 4.44 13.04 2.31
N ASP A 100 5.25 13.75 1.54
CA ASP A 100 4.78 14.52 0.38
C ASP A 100 4.17 13.60 -0.68
N LEU A 101 4.78 12.44 -0.93
CA LEU A 101 4.23 11.45 -1.86
C LEU A 101 2.87 10.94 -1.41
N ILE A 102 2.76 10.59 -0.13
CA ILE A 102 1.52 10.06 0.42
C ILE A 102 0.40 11.10 0.29
N HIS A 103 0.67 12.35 0.61
CA HIS A 103 -0.34 13.40 0.48
C HIS A 103 -0.68 13.69 -0.98
N ARG A 104 0.30 13.69 -1.84
CA ARG A 104 0.09 13.91 -3.29
C ARG A 104 -0.81 12.84 -3.89
N TRP A 105 -0.59 11.58 -3.52
CA TRP A 105 -1.26 10.45 -4.15
C TRP A 105 -2.42 9.89 -3.35
N ALA A 106 -2.80 10.53 -2.24
CA ALA A 106 -3.89 10.05 -1.37
C ALA A 106 -5.20 9.82 -2.15
N HIS A 107 -5.52 10.72 -3.08
CA HIS A 107 -6.70 10.54 -3.93
C HIS A 107 -6.57 9.30 -4.82
N SER A 108 -5.38 9.08 -5.40
CA SER A 108 -5.11 7.92 -6.25
C SER A 108 -5.16 6.62 -5.45
N PHE A 109 -4.76 6.62 -4.19
CA PHE A 109 -4.90 5.45 -3.33
C PHE A 109 -6.36 5.02 -3.21
N LYS A 110 -7.25 5.98 -3.07
CA LYS A 110 -8.68 5.70 -2.97
C LYS A 110 -9.27 5.19 -4.29
N ALA A 111 -8.72 5.63 -5.41
CA ALA A 111 -9.20 5.27 -6.74
C ALA A 111 -8.52 4.03 -7.33
N GLN A 112 -7.45 3.56 -6.70
CA GLN A 112 -6.70 2.40 -7.21
C GLN A 112 -7.59 1.17 -7.33
N THR A 113 -7.41 0.40 -8.41
CA THR A 113 -8.18 -0.82 -8.63
C THR A 113 -7.99 -1.80 -7.47
N ALA A 114 -9.09 -2.32 -6.94
CA ALA A 114 -9.04 -3.30 -5.85
C ALA A 114 -8.27 -4.55 -6.31
N GLY A 115 -7.43 -5.09 -5.43
CA GLY A 115 -6.61 -6.25 -5.72
C GLY A 115 -5.44 -5.97 -6.64
N SER A 116 -5.03 -4.72 -6.77
CA SER A 116 -3.87 -4.31 -7.58
C SER A 116 -2.73 -3.82 -6.70
N LEU A 117 -1.53 -3.88 -7.25
CA LEU A 117 -0.34 -3.27 -6.67
C LEU A 117 0.16 -2.17 -7.61
N ARG A 118 0.42 -1.00 -7.06
CA ARG A 118 0.93 0.13 -7.83
C ARG A 118 2.07 0.80 -7.10
N VAL A 119 3.10 1.20 -7.84
CA VAL A 119 4.24 1.93 -7.29
C VAL A 119 4.06 3.42 -7.59
N TYR A 120 4.21 4.23 -6.56
CA TYR A 120 4.09 5.68 -6.66
C TYR A 120 5.45 6.34 -6.44
N ASN A 121 5.76 7.33 -7.26
CA ASN A 121 6.98 8.12 -7.14
C ASN A 121 6.65 9.60 -7.39
N ALA A 122 7.66 10.46 -7.38
CA ALA A 122 7.46 11.90 -7.55
C ALA A 122 6.82 12.27 -8.90
N ARG A 123 6.97 11.43 -9.91
CA ARG A 123 6.46 11.68 -11.25
C ARG A 123 5.06 11.10 -11.49
N GLY A 124 4.62 10.21 -10.63
CA GLY A 124 3.32 9.59 -10.78
C GLY A 124 3.28 8.15 -10.36
N GLY A 125 2.07 7.58 -10.36
CA GLY A 125 1.88 6.17 -10.13
C GLY A 125 2.12 5.39 -11.41
N ALA A 126 2.85 4.29 -11.32
CA ALA A 126 3.18 3.45 -12.45
C ALA A 126 3.10 1.98 -12.07
N PRO A 127 2.87 1.08 -13.04
CA PRO A 127 3.01 -0.34 -12.78
C PRO A 127 4.43 -0.62 -12.33
N TRP A 128 4.57 -1.59 -11.47
CA TRP A 128 5.88 -1.95 -10.98
C TRP A 128 6.66 -2.71 -12.07
N THR A 129 7.77 -2.12 -12.51
CA THR A 129 8.54 -2.62 -13.64
C THR A 129 9.12 -4.03 -13.42
N TRP A 130 9.47 -4.38 -12.20
CA TRP A 130 10.00 -5.72 -11.96
C TRP A 130 8.92 -6.81 -12.09
N LEU A 131 7.65 -6.48 -11.82
CA LEU A 131 6.53 -7.37 -12.14
C LEU A 131 6.42 -7.57 -13.64
N SER A 132 6.54 -6.47 -14.39
CA SER A 132 6.50 -6.49 -15.86
C SER A 132 7.63 -7.32 -16.45
N ARG A 133 8.75 -7.43 -15.73
CA ARG A 133 9.89 -8.25 -16.14
C ARG A 133 9.72 -9.75 -15.85
N GLY A 134 8.56 -10.15 -15.37
CA GLY A 134 8.28 -11.55 -15.08
C GLY A 134 8.93 -12.11 -13.83
N LYS A 135 9.46 -11.26 -12.95
CA LYS A 135 10.07 -11.70 -11.69
C LYS A 135 9.05 -12.15 -10.66
N VAL A 136 7.80 -11.77 -10.86
CA VAL A 136 6.67 -12.21 -10.04
C VAL A 136 5.75 -13.02 -10.91
N PRO A 137 5.39 -14.26 -10.54
CA PRO A 137 4.50 -15.09 -11.35
C PRO A 137 3.15 -14.43 -11.57
N LYS A 138 2.66 -14.48 -12.81
CA LYS A 138 1.33 -13.96 -13.16
C LYS A 138 0.22 -14.66 -12.39
N SER A 139 0.49 -15.85 -11.88
CA SER A 139 -0.46 -16.66 -11.12
C SER A 139 -0.86 -16.07 -9.77
N PHE A 140 -0.26 -14.95 -9.34
CA PHE A 140 -0.67 -14.27 -8.11
C PHE A 140 -2.11 -13.79 -8.15
N GLY A 141 -2.67 -13.58 -9.33
CA GLY A 141 -3.97 -12.94 -9.45
C GLY A 141 -3.92 -11.44 -9.24
N TYR A 142 -2.73 -10.89 -9.08
CA TYR A 142 -2.56 -9.44 -9.00
C TYR A 142 -2.65 -8.81 -10.37
N ARG A 143 -3.36 -7.69 -10.42
CA ARG A 143 -3.27 -6.80 -11.55
C ARG A 143 -2.36 -5.63 -11.17
N VAL A 144 -1.30 -5.45 -11.94
CA VAL A 144 -0.51 -4.24 -11.86
C VAL A 144 -1.04 -3.32 -12.95
N PRO A 145 -1.56 -2.13 -12.61
CA PRO A 145 -2.12 -1.22 -13.62
C PRO A 145 -1.12 -0.94 -14.74
N GLY A 146 -1.58 -1.05 -16.00
CA GLY A 146 -0.73 -0.89 -17.17
C GLY A 146 0.04 -2.13 -17.59
N MET A 147 -0.02 -3.20 -16.84
CA MET A 147 0.60 -4.48 -17.17
C MET A 147 -0.37 -5.31 -18.00
N ARG A 148 0.12 -5.82 -19.12
CA ARG A 148 -0.67 -6.65 -20.03
C ARG A 148 -0.23 -8.10 -20.01
#